data_b629b1f72345855ca9aeb53f026a8645
#
_entry.id   b629b1f72345855ca9aeb53f026a8645
#
_cell.length_a   1.000
_cell.length_b   1.000
_cell.length_c   1.000
_cell.angle_alpha   90.00
_cell.angle_beta   90.00
_cell.angle_gamma   90.00
#
_symmetry.space_group_name_H-M   'P 1'
#
loop_
_entity.id
_entity.type
_entity.pdbx_description
1 polymer ?
#
loop_
_entity_poly.entity_id
_entity_poly.type
_entity_poly.pdbx_seq_one_letter_code
_entity_poly.pdbx_strand_id
1 'polypeptide(L)'
;MTAGARLTLLLLACAHALKLPFRRASLPASDKRAAAEAATSTAGRKKLAQVNELLSDGSFIDSITPSLPSLGGDAATKEELAAIAAARVELSDDNWVASSSDDVLLRFARAGGDNLTARLAATSEWRSRVIPPTDDRAWEFERFFAANRDKFSDCPELGQRPFMEWVRARPEDDGGDARPLQLEGSSLLILRPGRHRIGAIDAETWLRLIAWHGERATGAWAAGGDGPVSLGGDGTVSLIVDRTGSSLRNQDPALLKELLPALTQNFPFSLHKAYVAPINVVFWAIWSVVRLVLPSRVTARFTLLSGDGWRAALTEEIRETCGSVVASAVAPRIGPVEETGSVA
;
A
#
# COMPACT_ATOMS: atom_id res chain seq x y z
N MET A 1 -1.20 15.34 30.75
CA MET A 1 -0.13 14.30 30.81
C MET A 1 1.11 14.85 30.14
N THR A 2 2.27 14.82 30.81
CA THR A 2 3.53 15.32 30.26
C THR A 2 4.05 14.40 29.15
N ALA A 3 4.84 14.94 28.21
CA ALA A 3 5.44 14.17 27.11
C ALA A 3 6.23 12.94 27.60
N GLY A 4 6.85 13.04 28.77
CA GLY A 4 7.57 11.94 29.41
C GLY A 4 6.66 10.77 29.83
N ALA A 5 5.46 11.05 30.36
CA ALA A 5 4.51 10.01 30.75
C ALA A 5 3.93 9.27 29.55
N ARG A 6 3.78 9.97 28.39
CA ARG A 6 3.33 9.32 27.13
C ARG A 6 4.42 8.44 26.53
N LEU A 7 5.68 8.87 26.60
CA LEU A 7 6.82 8.06 26.14
C LEU A 7 6.98 6.79 26.98
N THR A 8 6.80 6.88 28.31
CA THR A 8 6.86 5.75 29.23
C THR A 8 5.70 4.78 28.98
N LEU A 9 4.49 5.29 28.72
CA LEU A 9 3.33 4.46 28.34
C LEU A 9 3.56 3.78 26.96
N LEU A 10 4.17 4.47 26.00
CA LEU A 10 4.50 3.92 24.69
C LEU A 10 5.54 2.80 24.78
N LEU A 11 6.59 3.03 25.59
CA LEU A 11 7.62 2.03 25.87
C LEU A 11 7.05 0.83 26.65
N LEU A 12 6.13 1.07 27.58
CA LEU A 12 5.39 0.03 28.30
C LEU A 12 4.42 -0.71 27.38
N ALA A 13 3.75 -0.03 26.46
CA ALA A 13 2.88 -0.64 25.45
C ALA A 13 3.70 -1.50 24.48
N CYS A 14 4.87 -1.04 24.03
CA CYS A 14 5.79 -1.85 23.24
C CYS A 14 6.30 -3.08 24.01
N ALA A 15 6.65 -2.89 25.29
CA ALA A 15 7.07 -3.99 26.17
C ALA A 15 5.92 -4.97 26.47
N HIS A 16 4.68 -4.47 26.59
CA HIS A 16 3.49 -5.30 26.80
C HIS A 16 3.04 -6.02 25.53
N ALA A 17 3.12 -5.36 24.36
CA ALA A 17 2.86 -5.97 23.07
C ALA A 17 3.82 -7.13 22.75
N LEU A 18 5.06 -7.07 23.28
CA LEU A 18 6.03 -8.16 23.20
C LEU A 18 5.62 -9.39 24.04
N LYS A 19 4.65 -9.26 24.95
CA LYS A 19 4.16 -10.35 25.82
C LYS A 19 2.85 -10.99 25.35
N LEU A 20 2.17 -10.42 24.37
CA LEU A 20 0.90 -10.95 23.88
C LEU A 20 1.10 -12.13 22.90
N PRO A 21 0.38 -13.24 23.07
CA PRO A 21 0.50 -14.39 22.17
C PRO A 21 -0.17 -14.08 20.83
N PHE A 22 0.63 -13.94 19.79
CA PHE A 22 0.14 -13.86 18.41
C PHE A 22 -0.02 -15.24 17.80
N ARG A 23 -1.10 -15.47 17.09
CA ARG A 23 -1.43 -16.80 16.55
C ARG A 23 -0.48 -17.33 15.46
N ARG A 24 0.48 -16.54 14.91
CA ARG A 24 1.43 -17.04 13.87
C ARG A 24 2.86 -16.52 13.87
N ALA A 25 3.26 -15.54 14.67
CA ALA A 25 4.67 -15.11 14.66
C ALA A 25 5.13 -14.67 16.06
N SER A 26 5.68 -15.57 16.85
CA SER A 26 6.52 -15.19 17.98
C SER A 26 7.93 -14.89 17.46
N LEU A 27 8.37 -13.63 17.56
CA LEU A 27 9.75 -13.28 17.29
C LEU A 27 10.71 -14.11 18.18
N PRO A 28 11.84 -14.60 17.65
CA PRO A 28 12.89 -15.21 18.43
C PRO A 28 13.34 -14.30 19.59
N ALA A 29 13.83 -14.87 20.67
CA ALA A 29 14.26 -14.10 21.85
C ALA A 29 15.41 -13.11 21.52
N SER A 30 16.31 -13.48 20.60
CA SER A 30 17.37 -12.62 20.04
C SER A 30 16.80 -11.36 19.40
N ASP A 31 15.73 -11.51 18.63
CA ASP A 31 15.11 -10.40 17.90
C ASP A 31 14.35 -9.46 18.83
N LYS A 32 13.77 -9.99 19.93
CA LYS A 32 13.13 -9.16 20.97
C LYS A 32 14.15 -8.26 21.67
N ARG A 33 15.37 -8.76 21.91
CA ARG A 33 16.45 -7.99 22.53
C ARG A 33 16.98 -6.90 21.57
N ALA A 34 17.22 -7.25 20.32
CA ALA A 34 17.63 -6.30 19.30
C ALA A 34 16.56 -5.21 19.05
N ALA A 35 15.25 -5.51 19.25
CA ALA A 35 14.14 -4.53 19.21
C ALA A 35 14.27 -3.48 20.28
N ALA A 36 14.43 -3.96 21.49
CA ALA A 36 14.51 -3.08 22.63
C ALA A 36 15.72 -2.14 22.50
N GLU A 37 16.86 -2.67 22.03
CA GLU A 37 18.07 -1.89 21.78
C GLU A 37 17.89 -0.87 20.64
N ALA A 38 17.25 -1.27 19.52
CA ALA A 38 16.96 -0.37 18.41
C ALA A 38 15.97 0.74 18.79
N ALA A 39 14.91 0.40 19.55
CA ALA A 39 13.93 1.37 20.02
C ALA A 39 14.52 2.38 21.03
N THR A 40 15.55 2.00 21.77
CA THR A 40 16.26 2.86 22.73
C THR A 40 17.37 3.68 22.10
N SER A 41 17.78 3.38 20.88
CA SER A 41 18.78 4.17 20.14
C SER A 41 18.26 5.59 19.86
N THR A 42 19.16 6.55 19.71
CA THR A 42 18.79 7.95 19.38
C THR A 42 17.98 8.03 18.07
N ALA A 43 18.38 7.26 17.06
CA ALA A 43 17.67 7.17 15.77
C ALA A 43 16.29 6.52 15.92
N GLY A 44 16.17 5.44 16.69
CA GLY A 44 14.92 4.78 16.98
C GLY A 44 13.96 5.67 17.75
N ARG A 45 14.44 6.41 18.76
CA ARG A 45 13.62 7.38 19.51
C ARG A 45 13.13 8.52 18.64
N LYS A 46 13.96 9.06 17.75
CA LYS A 46 13.55 10.10 16.80
C LYS A 46 12.44 9.62 15.87
N LYS A 47 12.56 8.41 15.31
CA LYS A 47 11.54 7.82 14.43
C LYS A 47 10.25 7.50 15.18
N LEU A 48 10.32 6.96 16.39
CA LEU A 48 9.16 6.74 17.25
C LEU A 48 8.46 8.06 17.61
N ALA A 49 9.21 9.15 17.85
CA ALA A 49 8.65 10.47 18.06
C ALA A 49 7.91 10.99 16.83
N GLN A 50 8.47 10.83 15.62
CA GLN A 50 7.80 11.20 14.37
C GLN A 50 6.52 10.39 14.12
N VAL A 51 6.54 9.08 14.37
CA VAL A 51 5.35 8.24 14.28
C VAL A 51 4.30 8.66 15.30
N ASN A 52 4.72 8.97 16.53
CA ASN A 52 3.80 9.43 17.58
C ASN A 52 3.19 10.81 17.26
N GLU A 53 3.94 11.71 16.68
CA GLU A 53 3.46 12.99 16.17
C GLU A 53 2.40 12.79 15.08
N LEU A 54 2.69 11.92 14.11
CA LEU A 54 1.77 11.52 13.04
C LEU A 54 0.45 10.95 13.59
N LEU A 55 0.55 10.05 14.59
CA LEU A 55 -0.61 9.40 15.20
C LEU A 55 -1.35 10.30 16.20
N SER A 56 -0.72 11.37 16.68
CA SER A 56 -1.36 12.36 17.56
C SER A 56 -2.15 13.42 16.78
N ASP A 57 -1.95 13.49 15.48
CA ASP A 57 -2.74 14.32 14.58
C ASP A 57 -4.06 13.58 14.29
N GLY A 58 -5.12 13.95 15.02
CA GLY A 58 -6.46 13.37 14.87
C GLY A 58 -6.96 13.45 13.42
N SER A 59 -6.62 14.53 12.70
CA SER A 59 -7.02 14.72 11.30
C SER A 59 -6.37 13.67 10.37
N PHE A 60 -5.15 13.22 10.67
CA PHE A 60 -4.48 12.16 9.93
C PHE A 60 -5.21 10.82 10.13
N ILE A 61 -5.54 10.47 11.38
CA ILE A 61 -6.27 9.25 11.70
C ILE A 61 -7.65 9.25 11.05
N ASP A 62 -8.38 10.36 11.16
CA ASP A 62 -9.69 10.51 10.53
C ASP A 62 -9.61 10.40 9.01
N SER A 63 -8.52 10.87 8.39
CA SER A 63 -8.31 10.79 6.94
C SER A 63 -8.04 9.37 6.43
N ILE A 64 -7.40 8.52 7.24
CA ILE A 64 -7.09 7.12 6.89
C ILE A 64 -8.13 6.12 7.40
N THR A 65 -9.10 6.57 8.18
CA THR A 65 -10.16 5.76 8.77
C THR A 65 -11.55 6.17 8.30
N PRO A 66 -11.85 6.21 7.02
CA PRO A 66 -13.24 6.31 6.62
C PRO A 66 -14.01 5.12 7.19
N SER A 67 -15.29 5.33 7.51
CA SER A 67 -16.20 4.26 7.97
C SER A 67 -16.30 3.20 6.89
N LEU A 68 -15.46 2.18 6.97
CA LEU A 68 -15.39 1.11 5.97
C LEU A 68 -16.58 0.15 6.14
N PRO A 69 -17.56 0.14 5.25
CA PRO A 69 -18.45 -1.02 5.15
C PRO A 69 -17.64 -2.25 4.74
N SER A 70 -18.21 -3.43 4.95
CA SER A 70 -17.63 -4.64 4.38
C SER A 70 -17.61 -4.52 2.86
N LEU A 71 -16.45 -4.51 2.23
CA LEU A 71 -16.33 -4.58 0.76
C LEU A 71 -16.57 -5.99 0.23
N GLY A 72 -16.90 -6.92 1.10
CA GLY A 72 -17.18 -8.29 0.71
C GLY A 72 -18.65 -8.49 0.36
N GLY A 73 -18.99 -8.35 -0.90
CA GLY A 73 -20.13 -9.06 -1.47
C GLY A 73 -21.55 -8.56 -1.14
N ASP A 74 -21.72 -7.55 -0.31
CA ASP A 74 -23.04 -7.00 -0.07
C ASP A 74 -23.53 -6.23 -1.29
N ALA A 75 -24.67 -6.62 -1.82
CA ALA A 75 -25.32 -5.89 -2.90
C ALA A 75 -25.52 -4.41 -2.49
N ALA A 76 -25.37 -3.50 -3.46
CA ALA A 76 -25.61 -2.09 -3.23
C ALA A 76 -27.03 -1.88 -2.70
N THR A 77 -27.18 -1.06 -1.68
CA THR A 77 -28.51 -0.70 -1.16
C THR A 77 -29.23 0.23 -2.13
N LYS A 78 -30.55 0.31 -2.01
CA LYS A 78 -31.34 1.23 -2.83
C LYS A 78 -30.94 2.69 -2.60
N GLU A 79 -30.60 3.03 -1.38
CA GLU A 79 -30.15 4.35 -0.97
C GLU A 79 -28.78 4.70 -1.58
N GLU A 80 -27.84 3.75 -1.59
CA GLU A 80 -26.52 3.91 -2.24
C GLU A 80 -26.68 4.13 -3.75
N LEU A 81 -27.50 3.31 -4.42
CA LEU A 81 -27.78 3.46 -5.85
C LEU A 81 -28.49 4.77 -6.18
N ALA A 82 -29.43 5.20 -5.34
CA ALA A 82 -30.12 6.48 -5.52
C ALA A 82 -29.16 7.66 -5.36
N ALA A 83 -28.24 7.60 -4.39
CA ALA A 83 -27.21 8.64 -4.19
C ALA A 83 -26.24 8.70 -5.40
N ILE A 84 -25.83 7.55 -5.93
CA ILE A 84 -24.98 7.48 -7.14
C ILE A 84 -25.72 8.08 -8.34
N ALA A 85 -26.99 7.72 -8.55
CA ALA A 85 -27.79 8.25 -9.65
C ALA A 85 -27.96 9.77 -9.54
N ALA A 86 -28.23 10.30 -8.35
CA ALA A 86 -28.33 11.73 -8.11
C ALA A 86 -27.00 12.45 -8.41
N ALA A 87 -25.86 11.90 -7.94
CA ALA A 87 -24.56 12.47 -8.19
C ALA A 87 -24.21 12.48 -9.70
N ARG A 88 -24.57 11.44 -10.47
CA ARG A 88 -24.37 11.41 -11.93
C ARG A 88 -25.20 12.47 -12.65
N VAL A 89 -26.40 12.75 -12.20
CA VAL A 89 -27.25 13.82 -12.77
C VAL A 89 -26.61 15.19 -12.50
N GLU A 90 -26.19 15.44 -11.27
CA GLU A 90 -25.61 16.71 -10.84
C GLU A 90 -24.23 16.98 -11.50
N LEU A 91 -23.45 15.92 -11.71
CA LEU A 91 -22.12 15.95 -12.31
C LEU A 91 -22.11 15.41 -13.75
N SER A 92 -23.18 15.61 -14.49
CA SER A 92 -23.33 15.06 -15.86
C SER A 92 -22.26 15.54 -16.84
N ASP A 93 -21.72 16.74 -16.63
CA ASP A 93 -20.65 17.32 -17.44
C ASP A 93 -19.24 16.87 -16.99
N ASP A 94 -19.13 16.13 -15.88
CA ASP A 94 -17.88 15.60 -15.39
C ASP A 94 -17.55 14.26 -16.07
N ASN A 95 -16.59 14.28 -16.97
CA ASN A 95 -16.22 13.12 -17.76
C ASN A 95 -15.78 11.92 -16.90
N TRP A 96 -15.08 12.16 -15.77
CA TRP A 96 -14.65 11.09 -14.90
C TRP A 96 -15.83 10.42 -14.19
N VAL A 97 -16.76 11.21 -13.63
CA VAL A 97 -17.96 10.68 -12.95
C VAL A 97 -18.85 9.96 -13.95
N ALA A 98 -19.06 10.55 -15.14
CA ALA A 98 -19.87 9.95 -16.17
C ALA A 98 -19.33 8.61 -16.67
N SER A 99 -18.00 8.47 -16.80
CA SER A 99 -17.34 7.26 -17.29
C SER A 99 -17.06 6.22 -16.20
N SER A 100 -17.06 6.60 -14.91
CA SER A 100 -16.80 5.67 -13.81
C SER A 100 -17.89 4.60 -13.69
N SER A 101 -17.48 3.36 -13.38
CA SER A 101 -18.43 2.28 -13.08
C SER A 101 -19.17 2.53 -11.77
N ASP A 102 -20.35 1.91 -11.63
CA ASP A 102 -21.12 1.99 -10.37
C ASP A 102 -20.32 1.42 -9.19
N ASP A 103 -19.47 0.40 -9.41
CA ASP A 103 -18.61 -0.16 -8.38
C ASP A 103 -17.60 0.86 -7.84
N VAL A 104 -17.02 1.68 -8.72
CA VAL A 104 -16.13 2.78 -8.32
C VAL A 104 -16.89 3.81 -7.50
N LEU A 105 -18.04 4.27 -7.98
CA LEU A 105 -18.85 5.27 -7.28
C LEU A 105 -19.41 4.74 -5.96
N LEU A 106 -19.77 3.45 -5.90
CA LEU A 106 -20.22 2.78 -4.69
C LEU A 106 -19.16 2.80 -3.58
N ARG A 107 -17.90 2.69 -3.93
CA ARG A 107 -16.81 2.83 -2.95
C ARG A 107 -16.79 4.22 -2.32
N PHE A 108 -17.03 5.26 -3.12
CA PHE A 108 -17.15 6.62 -2.59
C PHE A 108 -18.39 6.80 -1.72
N ALA A 109 -19.54 6.25 -2.13
CA ALA A 109 -20.75 6.27 -1.32
C ALA A 109 -20.54 5.58 0.04
N ARG A 110 -19.92 4.42 0.03
CA ARG A 110 -19.62 3.62 1.23
C ARG A 110 -18.50 4.21 2.11
N ALA A 111 -17.60 4.99 1.54
CA ALA A 111 -16.54 5.63 2.31
C ALA A 111 -17.07 6.69 3.29
N GLY A 112 -18.36 6.97 3.25
CA GLY A 112 -19.05 7.87 4.18
C GLY A 112 -18.89 9.36 3.83
N GLY A 113 -19.66 10.17 4.49
CA GLY A 113 -19.74 11.61 4.28
C GLY A 113 -21.11 12.00 3.73
N ASP A 114 -21.60 13.14 4.21
CA ASP A 114 -22.99 13.58 3.95
C ASP A 114 -23.21 14.09 2.51
N ASN A 115 -22.15 14.24 1.70
CA ASN A 115 -22.26 14.77 0.34
C ASN A 115 -21.37 14.02 -0.65
N LEU A 116 -21.93 12.96 -1.25
CA LEU A 116 -21.27 12.17 -2.28
C LEU A 116 -20.89 13.02 -3.50
N THR A 117 -21.78 13.90 -3.96
CA THR A 117 -21.55 14.75 -5.13
C THR A 117 -20.35 15.67 -4.95
N ALA A 118 -20.29 16.41 -3.82
CA ALA A 118 -19.15 17.28 -3.54
C ALA A 118 -17.83 16.51 -3.47
N ARG A 119 -17.86 15.31 -2.91
CA ARG A 119 -16.68 14.44 -2.82
C ARG A 119 -16.22 13.96 -4.18
N LEU A 120 -17.14 13.54 -5.04
CA LEU A 120 -16.82 13.11 -6.40
C LEU A 120 -16.27 14.27 -7.23
N ALA A 121 -16.87 15.46 -7.14
CA ALA A 121 -16.37 16.68 -7.80
C ALA A 121 -14.95 17.02 -7.36
N ALA A 122 -14.69 17.04 -6.05
CA ALA A 122 -13.35 17.29 -5.51
C ALA A 122 -12.32 16.23 -5.95
N THR A 123 -12.74 14.97 -6.02
CA THR A 123 -11.88 13.88 -6.52
C THR A 123 -11.59 14.03 -8.01
N SER A 124 -12.57 14.40 -8.82
CA SER A 124 -12.38 14.65 -10.26
C SER A 124 -11.41 15.80 -10.52
N GLU A 125 -11.59 16.92 -9.81
CA GLU A 125 -10.66 18.05 -9.86
C GLU A 125 -9.23 17.63 -9.43
N TRP A 126 -9.11 16.89 -8.33
CA TRP A 126 -7.82 16.38 -7.88
C TRP A 126 -7.16 15.49 -8.95
N ARG A 127 -7.92 14.57 -9.57
CA ARG A 127 -7.44 13.68 -10.62
C ARG A 127 -6.93 14.42 -11.82
N SER A 128 -7.65 15.41 -12.31
CA SER A 128 -7.25 16.21 -13.47
C SER A 128 -5.93 16.96 -13.25
N ARG A 129 -5.61 17.29 -11.99
CA ARG A 129 -4.37 17.98 -11.62
C ARG A 129 -3.20 17.03 -11.36
N VAL A 130 -3.48 15.89 -10.73
CA VAL A 130 -2.43 14.99 -10.20
C VAL A 130 -2.08 13.88 -11.18
N ILE A 131 -3.08 13.31 -11.87
CA ILE A 131 -2.84 12.17 -12.75
C ILE A 131 -2.21 12.65 -14.05
N PRO A 132 -1.01 12.15 -14.41
CA PRO A 132 -0.39 12.47 -15.67
C PRO A 132 -1.27 12.09 -16.88
N PRO A 133 -1.10 12.77 -18.04
CA PRO A 133 -1.75 12.34 -19.27
C PRO A 133 -1.46 10.88 -19.58
N THR A 134 -2.41 10.21 -20.17
CA THR A 134 -2.58 8.77 -20.16
C THR A 134 -1.56 7.96 -20.95
N ASP A 135 -0.99 8.52 -21.98
CA ASP A 135 -0.03 7.81 -22.86
C ASP A 135 1.40 7.88 -22.37
N ASP A 136 1.67 8.57 -21.26
CA ASP A 136 3.04 8.71 -20.78
C ASP A 136 3.48 7.44 -20.04
N ARG A 137 3.94 6.45 -20.82
CA ARG A 137 4.52 5.21 -20.33
C ARG A 137 5.76 5.43 -19.44
N ALA A 138 6.30 6.65 -19.35
CA ALA A 138 7.35 7.01 -18.41
C ALA A 138 6.92 6.80 -16.94
N TRP A 139 5.61 6.82 -16.68
CA TRP A 139 5.04 6.55 -15.35
C TRP A 139 4.88 5.07 -15.02
N GLU A 140 5.15 4.14 -15.93
CA GLU A 140 5.26 2.71 -15.58
C GLU A 140 6.38 2.51 -14.54
N PHE A 141 6.13 1.71 -13.49
CA PHE A 141 7.06 1.57 -12.38
C PHE A 141 8.48 1.21 -12.81
N GLU A 142 8.63 0.29 -13.73
CA GLU A 142 9.92 -0.18 -14.22
C GLU A 142 10.64 0.91 -15.00
N ARG A 143 9.92 1.64 -15.85
CA ARG A 143 10.49 2.76 -16.64
C ARG A 143 10.82 3.95 -15.76
N PHE A 144 9.91 4.31 -14.86
CA PHE A 144 10.15 5.37 -13.89
C PHE A 144 11.38 5.05 -13.02
N PHE A 145 11.47 3.81 -12.54
CA PHE A 145 12.63 3.37 -11.76
C PHE A 145 13.91 3.42 -12.58
N ALA A 146 13.93 2.94 -13.81
CA ALA A 146 15.09 2.97 -14.69
C ALA A 146 15.56 4.40 -14.98
N ALA A 147 14.63 5.30 -15.28
CA ALA A 147 14.93 6.71 -15.56
C ALA A 147 15.40 7.52 -14.36
N ASN A 148 15.07 7.08 -13.14
CA ASN A 148 15.42 7.75 -11.89
C ASN A 148 16.32 6.90 -10.98
N ARG A 149 17.11 6.00 -11.56
CA ARG A 149 17.90 5.01 -10.81
C ARG A 149 18.79 5.61 -9.71
N ASP A 150 19.37 6.77 -9.98
CA ASP A 150 20.22 7.53 -9.06
C ASP A 150 19.47 8.09 -7.84
N LYS A 151 18.14 8.21 -7.92
CA LYS A 151 17.28 8.68 -6.84
C LYS A 151 16.84 7.56 -5.91
N PHE A 152 17.12 6.31 -6.24
CA PHE A 152 16.79 5.16 -5.39
C PHE A 152 18.02 4.69 -4.61
N SER A 153 17.77 4.08 -3.45
CA SER A 153 18.83 3.47 -2.66
C SER A 153 19.42 2.27 -3.39
N ASP A 154 20.73 2.16 -3.36
CA ASP A 154 21.36 0.91 -3.69
C ASP A 154 21.04 -0.14 -2.62
N CYS A 155 20.59 -1.31 -3.06
CA CYS A 155 20.21 -2.43 -2.22
C CYS A 155 20.68 -3.72 -2.93
N PRO A 156 21.90 -4.18 -2.64
CA PRO A 156 22.48 -5.34 -3.31
C PRO A 156 21.59 -6.59 -3.24
N GLU A 157 20.91 -6.79 -2.10
CA GLU A 157 20.01 -7.93 -1.88
C GLU A 157 18.85 -7.97 -2.87
N LEU A 158 18.45 -6.82 -3.41
CA LEU A 158 17.38 -6.71 -4.40
C LEU A 158 17.88 -6.74 -5.87
N GLY A 159 19.19 -6.73 -6.10
CA GLY A 159 19.77 -6.72 -7.45
C GLY A 159 19.26 -5.57 -8.32
N GLN A 160 18.66 -5.86 -9.45
CA GLN A 160 18.08 -4.86 -10.37
C GLN A 160 16.57 -4.65 -10.21
N ARG A 161 15.93 -5.32 -9.23
CA ARG A 161 14.48 -5.22 -9.04
C ARG A 161 14.04 -3.77 -8.73
N PRO A 162 12.95 -3.29 -9.33
CA PRO A 162 12.47 -1.92 -9.13
C PRO A 162 11.87 -1.72 -7.73
N PHE A 163 11.62 -0.46 -7.37
CA PHE A 163 10.93 -0.10 -6.12
C PHE A 163 9.50 -0.65 -6.07
N MET A 164 8.78 -0.58 -7.18
CA MET A 164 7.46 -1.19 -7.35
C MET A 164 7.37 -1.93 -8.66
N GLU A 165 6.59 -3.01 -8.69
CA GLU A 165 6.24 -3.73 -9.91
C GLU A 165 4.91 -4.44 -9.79
N TRP A 166 4.17 -4.52 -10.90
CA TRP A 166 3.02 -5.41 -11.02
C TRP A 166 3.49 -6.85 -11.24
N VAL A 167 2.91 -7.80 -10.53
CA VAL A 167 3.21 -9.22 -10.76
C VAL A 167 2.50 -9.70 -12.01
N ARG A 168 3.26 -10.10 -13.04
CA ARG A 168 2.76 -10.65 -14.31
C ARG A 168 3.13 -12.11 -14.45
N ALA A 169 2.39 -12.85 -15.30
CA ALA A 169 2.61 -14.27 -15.47
C ALA A 169 4.01 -14.57 -16.03
N ARG A 170 4.48 -13.75 -16.97
CA ARG A 170 5.79 -13.89 -17.60
C ARG A 170 6.54 -12.56 -17.61
N PRO A 171 7.86 -12.56 -17.36
CA PRO A 171 8.68 -11.35 -17.47
C PRO A 171 8.73 -10.79 -18.90
N GLU A 172 8.71 -11.66 -19.92
CA GLU A 172 8.71 -11.29 -21.34
C GLU A 172 7.39 -10.66 -21.82
N ASP A 173 6.31 -10.80 -21.04
CA ASP A 173 5.03 -10.12 -21.28
C ASP A 173 5.11 -8.61 -20.96
N ASP A 174 6.30 -8.07 -20.66
CA ASP A 174 6.57 -6.65 -20.38
C ASP A 174 6.35 -5.73 -21.62
N GLY A 175 5.82 -6.26 -22.71
CA GLY A 175 5.38 -5.52 -23.89
C GLY A 175 4.24 -4.52 -23.66
N GLY A 176 3.94 -4.21 -22.40
CA GLY A 176 3.12 -3.07 -21.98
C GLY A 176 1.65 -3.36 -21.71
N ASP A 177 1.08 -4.42 -22.22
CA ASP A 177 -0.37 -4.70 -22.13
C ASP A 177 -0.71 -5.97 -21.32
N ALA A 178 0.30 -6.69 -20.82
CA ALA A 178 0.06 -7.85 -19.98
C ALA A 178 -0.56 -7.43 -18.64
N ARG A 179 -1.75 -7.95 -18.39
CA ARG A 179 -2.48 -7.67 -17.13
C ARG A 179 -1.74 -8.28 -15.94
N PRO A 180 -1.70 -7.61 -14.80
CA PRO A 180 -1.20 -8.19 -13.56
C PRO A 180 -1.95 -9.47 -13.20
N LEU A 181 -1.26 -10.39 -12.56
CA LEU A 181 -1.91 -11.50 -11.88
C LEU A 181 -2.78 -10.98 -10.74
N GLN A 182 -3.83 -11.71 -10.47
CA GLN A 182 -4.83 -11.32 -9.48
C GLN A 182 -4.78 -12.26 -8.27
N LEU A 183 -4.90 -11.67 -7.09
CA LEU A 183 -5.12 -12.32 -5.82
C LEU A 183 -6.58 -12.10 -5.43
N GLU A 184 -7.43 -13.13 -5.50
CA GLU A 184 -8.87 -13.04 -5.20
C GLU A 184 -9.58 -11.90 -5.98
N GLY A 185 -9.26 -11.72 -7.26
CA GLY A 185 -9.81 -10.64 -8.10
C GLY A 185 -9.05 -9.30 -8.02
N SER A 186 -8.15 -9.15 -7.06
CA SER A 186 -7.39 -7.94 -6.79
C SER A 186 -6.03 -7.96 -7.51
N SER A 187 -5.64 -6.88 -8.18
CA SER A 187 -4.36 -6.78 -8.89
C SER A 187 -3.16 -6.83 -7.93
N LEU A 188 -2.17 -7.67 -8.22
CA LEU A 188 -1.07 -7.93 -7.30
C LEU A 188 0.15 -7.03 -7.59
N LEU A 189 0.55 -6.25 -6.58
CA LEU A 189 1.67 -5.31 -6.62
C LEU A 189 2.74 -5.70 -5.59
N ILE A 190 4.02 -5.63 -5.98
CA ILE A 190 5.15 -5.74 -5.05
C ILE A 190 5.74 -4.34 -4.82
N LEU A 191 5.94 -3.98 -3.55
CA LEU A 191 6.60 -2.76 -3.09
C LEU A 191 7.87 -3.14 -2.31
N ARG A 192 9.01 -2.53 -2.65
CA ARG A 192 10.31 -2.78 -2.00
C ARG A 192 10.86 -1.54 -1.28
N PRO A 193 10.48 -1.31 -0.02
CA PRO A 193 10.93 -0.13 0.73
C PRO A 193 12.46 -0.01 0.85
N GLY A 194 13.22 -1.11 0.73
CA GLY A 194 14.69 -1.09 0.70
C GLY A 194 15.28 -0.20 -0.40
N ARG A 195 14.51 0.06 -1.47
CA ARG A 195 14.89 0.98 -2.56
C ARG A 195 14.57 2.45 -2.25
N HIS A 196 13.73 2.73 -1.26
CA HIS A 196 13.36 4.11 -0.95
C HIS A 196 14.55 4.90 -0.42
N ARG A 197 14.75 6.10 -0.97
CA ARG A 197 15.73 7.09 -0.52
C ARG A 197 14.99 8.36 -0.11
N ILE A 198 15.02 8.68 1.18
CA ILE A 198 14.28 9.80 1.75
C ILE A 198 14.68 11.11 1.07
N GLY A 199 13.69 11.88 0.61
CA GLY A 199 13.85 13.19 0.02
C GLY A 199 14.48 13.22 -1.39
N ALA A 200 14.78 12.06 -2.00
CA ALA A 200 15.35 12.03 -3.34
C ALA A 200 14.30 12.22 -4.44
N ILE A 201 13.06 11.87 -4.16
CA ILE A 201 11.88 12.11 -5.02
C ILE A 201 10.88 12.87 -4.15
N ASP A 202 10.34 13.96 -4.67
CA ASP A 202 9.37 14.77 -3.96
C ASP A 202 8.00 14.07 -3.84
N ALA A 203 7.20 14.50 -2.88
CA ALA A 203 5.92 13.88 -2.58
C ALA A 203 4.91 14.01 -3.72
N GLU A 204 4.95 15.10 -4.49
CA GLU A 204 4.08 15.30 -5.64
C GLU A 204 4.38 14.28 -6.75
N THR A 205 5.66 14.05 -7.05
CA THR A 205 6.09 13.03 -8.01
C THR A 205 5.66 11.62 -7.56
N TRP A 206 5.82 11.30 -6.27
CA TRP A 206 5.33 10.03 -5.70
C TRP A 206 3.82 9.91 -5.83
N LEU A 207 3.09 10.99 -5.51
CA LEU A 207 1.64 11.00 -5.59
C LEU A 207 1.16 10.77 -7.02
N ARG A 208 1.77 11.44 -8.00
CA ARG A 208 1.48 11.25 -9.43
C ARG A 208 1.72 9.81 -9.89
N LEU A 209 2.88 9.25 -9.53
CA LEU A 209 3.22 7.86 -9.86
C LEU A 209 2.18 6.87 -9.32
N ILE A 210 1.87 6.98 -8.02
CA ILE A 210 0.92 6.07 -7.36
C ILE A 210 -0.50 6.30 -7.87
N ALA A 211 -0.92 7.55 -8.11
CA ALA A 211 -2.23 7.87 -8.62
C ALA A 211 -2.44 7.32 -10.04
N TRP A 212 -1.45 7.46 -10.92
CA TRP A 212 -1.51 6.91 -12.27
C TRP A 212 -1.71 5.38 -12.27
N HIS A 213 -0.99 4.67 -11.40
CA HIS A 213 -1.20 3.23 -11.22
C HIS A 213 -2.52 2.89 -10.51
N GLY A 214 -2.96 3.73 -9.59
CA GLY A 214 -4.26 3.59 -8.93
C GLY A 214 -5.42 3.66 -9.94
N GLU A 215 -5.36 4.57 -10.90
CA GLU A 215 -6.35 4.65 -11.98
C GLU A 215 -6.39 3.39 -12.82
N ARG A 216 -5.24 2.88 -13.21
CA ARG A 216 -5.15 1.63 -13.97
C ARG A 216 -5.70 0.43 -13.19
N ALA A 217 -5.43 0.37 -11.89
CA ALA A 217 -5.92 -0.71 -11.02
C ALA A 217 -7.43 -0.64 -10.82
N THR A 218 -7.98 0.56 -10.61
CA THR A 218 -9.43 0.74 -10.37
C THR A 218 -10.26 0.65 -11.64
N GLY A 219 -9.64 0.78 -12.82
CA GLY A 219 -10.35 0.78 -14.10
C GLY A 219 -11.28 1.98 -14.30
N ALA A 220 -11.14 3.02 -13.48
CA ALA A 220 -12.06 4.16 -13.44
C ALA A 220 -12.14 4.94 -14.76
N TRP A 221 -11.16 4.78 -15.66
CA TRP A 221 -11.09 5.46 -16.97
C TRP A 221 -11.46 4.54 -18.14
N ALA A 222 -11.95 3.34 -17.89
CA ALA A 222 -12.11 2.31 -18.93
C ALA A 222 -13.22 2.56 -19.97
N ALA A 223 -14.06 3.58 -19.81
CA ALA A 223 -15.26 3.73 -20.61
C ALA A 223 -15.17 4.77 -21.76
N GLY A 224 -14.04 4.84 -22.46
CA GLY A 224 -13.99 5.53 -23.76
C GLY A 224 -13.25 6.88 -23.78
N GLY A 225 -12.43 7.16 -22.79
CA GLY A 225 -11.49 8.27 -22.79
C GLY A 225 -10.05 7.81 -23.07
N ASP A 226 -9.16 8.75 -23.38
CA ASP A 226 -7.71 8.54 -23.54
C ASP A 226 -7.01 8.16 -22.21
N GLY A 227 -7.73 7.47 -21.30
CA GLY A 227 -7.30 7.06 -19.98
C GLY A 227 -6.35 5.86 -19.97
N PRO A 228 -5.57 5.64 -18.88
CA PRO A 228 -4.68 4.50 -18.79
C PRO A 228 -5.47 3.20 -18.91
N VAL A 229 -4.94 2.25 -19.69
CA VAL A 229 -5.56 0.93 -19.88
C VAL A 229 -5.77 0.26 -18.53
N SER A 230 -7.01 -0.17 -18.26
CA SER A 230 -7.34 -0.90 -17.04
C SER A 230 -6.50 -2.16 -16.88
N LEU A 231 -5.98 -2.40 -15.68
CA LEU A 231 -5.26 -3.63 -15.37
C LEU A 231 -6.20 -4.85 -15.19
N GLY A 232 -7.50 -4.62 -15.20
CA GLY A 232 -8.52 -5.66 -14.93
C GLY A 232 -8.70 -5.91 -13.43
N GLY A 233 -9.46 -6.95 -13.11
CA GLY A 233 -9.78 -7.28 -11.71
C GLY A 233 -10.99 -6.52 -11.17
N ASP A 234 -11.17 -6.59 -9.85
CA ASP A 234 -12.27 -5.96 -9.11
C ASP A 234 -12.00 -4.48 -8.77
N GLY A 235 -10.92 -3.91 -9.31
CA GLY A 235 -10.51 -2.52 -9.04
C GLY A 235 -9.86 -2.35 -7.67
N THR A 236 -9.39 -3.41 -7.04
CA THR A 236 -8.59 -3.35 -5.81
C THR A 236 -7.14 -3.80 -6.05
N VAL A 237 -6.28 -3.52 -5.08
CA VAL A 237 -4.86 -3.85 -5.10
C VAL A 237 -4.53 -4.72 -3.89
N SER A 238 -3.89 -5.84 -4.14
CA SER A 238 -3.21 -6.64 -3.13
C SER A 238 -1.72 -6.30 -3.15
N LEU A 239 -1.16 -6.01 -1.98
CA LEU A 239 0.19 -5.49 -1.85
C LEU A 239 1.10 -6.50 -1.16
N ILE A 240 2.24 -6.82 -1.77
CA ILE A 240 3.37 -7.49 -1.12
C ILE A 240 4.42 -6.43 -0.81
N VAL A 241 4.63 -6.13 0.46
CA VAL A 241 5.70 -5.25 0.93
C VAL A 241 6.92 -6.12 1.23
N ASP A 242 7.79 -6.28 0.22
CA ASP A 242 9.06 -6.99 0.37
C ASP A 242 10.10 -6.06 1.02
N ARG A 243 10.35 -6.28 2.30
CA ARG A 243 11.24 -5.46 3.11
C ARG A 243 12.69 -5.94 3.12
N THR A 244 13.07 -6.81 2.20
CA THR A 244 14.46 -7.23 2.00
C THR A 244 15.38 -6.01 1.88
N GLY A 245 16.48 -5.98 2.63
CA GLY A 245 17.43 -4.87 2.70
C GLY A 245 16.87 -3.58 3.30
N SER A 246 15.60 -3.56 3.73
CA SER A 246 14.98 -2.36 4.31
C SER A 246 15.45 -2.09 5.73
N SER A 247 15.78 -0.85 6.02
CA SER A 247 16.24 -0.35 7.31
C SER A 247 15.46 0.89 7.74
N LEU A 248 15.80 1.47 8.89
CA LEU A 248 15.25 2.77 9.33
C LEU A 248 15.50 3.91 8.34
N ARG A 249 16.57 3.81 7.52
CA ARG A 249 16.91 4.84 6.53
C ARG A 249 15.92 4.91 5.37
N ASN A 250 15.12 3.85 5.19
CA ASN A 250 14.12 3.77 4.14
C ASN A 250 12.70 4.12 4.64
N GLN A 251 12.54 4.41 5.95
CA GLN A 251 11.27 4.80 6.54
C GLN A 251 11.07 6.31 6.41
N ASP A 252 10.01 6.72 5.73
CA ASP A 252 9.69 8.12 5.46
C ASP A 252 8.28 8.49 5.99
N PRO A 253 8.15 8.78 7.30
CA PRO A 253 6.86 9.17 7.86
C PRO A 253 6.32 10.48 7.29
N ALA A 254 7.20 11.40 6.88
CA ALA A 254 6.78 12.67 6.29
C ALA A 254 6.08 12.44 4.95
N LEU A 255 6.67 11.62 4.08
CA LEU A 255 6.06 11.21 2.82
C LEU A 255 4.71 10.50 3.05
N LEU A 256 4.64 9.57 4.01
CA LEU A 256 3.40 8.88 4.33
C LEU A 256 2.30 9.84 4.81
N LYS A 257 2.65 10.86 5.58
CA LYS A 257 1.71 11.91 6.05
C LYS A 257 1.07 12.66 4.87
N GLU A 258 1.80 12.86 3.80
CA GLU A 258 1.29 13.53 2.58
C GLU A 258 0.51 12.59 1.67
N LEU A 259 1.03 11.36 1.47
CA LEU A 259 0.43 10.42 0.52
C LEU A 259 -0.85 9.76 1.03
N LEU A 260 -0.89 9.29 2.28
CA LEU A 260 -2.01 8.48 2.76
C LEU A 260 -3.35 9.21 2.74
N PRO A 261 -3.48 10.48 3.18
CA PRO A 261 -4.74 11.20 3.08
C PRO A 261 -5.20 11.34 1.63
N ALA A 262 -4.31 11.74 0.72
CA ALA A 262 -4.64 11.92 -0.68
C ALA A 262 -5.11 10.61 -1.33
N LEU A 263 -4.42 9.50 -1.04
CA LEU A 263 -4.78 8.19 -1.58
C LEU A 263 -6.10 7.65 -1.00
N THR A 264 -6.31 7.78 0.31
CA THR A 264 -7.53 7.28 0.94
C THR A 264 -8.77 8.07 0.57
N GLN A 265 -8.63 9.37 0.33
CA GLN A 265 -9.73 10.22 -0.15
C GLN A 265 -10.11 9.93 -1.60
N ASN A 266 -9.11 9.71 -2.47
CA ASN A 266 -9.32 9.62 -3.91
C ASN A 266 -9.36 8.19 -4.45
N PHE A 267 -8.92 7.20 -3.66
CA PHE A 267 -9.01 5.76 -3.95
C PHE A 267 -9.59 5.01 -2.76
N PRO A 268 -10.83 5.29 -2.36
CA PRO A 268 -11.42 4.62 -1.21
C PRO A 268 -11.51 3.12 -1.46
N PHE A 269 -11.17 2.32 -0.44
CA PHE A 269 -11.27 0.86 -0.46
C PHE A 269 -10.42 0.13 -1.52
N SER A 270 -9.43 0.78 -2.09
CA SER A 270 -8.59 0.17 -3.12
C SER A 270 -7.61 -0.89 -2.58
N LEU A 271 -7.31 -0.92 -1.27
CA LEU A 271 -6.48 -1.97 -0.69
C LEU A 271 -7.32 -3.20 -0.33
N HIS A 272 -7.08 -4.35 -0.98
CA HIS A 272 -7.70 -5.63 -0.67
C HIS A 272 -6.95 -6.34 0.47
N LYS A 273 -5.66 -6.63 0.29
CA LYS A 273 -4.80 -7.32 1.25
C LYS A 273 -3.37 -6.79 1.19
N ALA A 274 -2.65 -6.84 2.31
CA ALA A 274 -1.24 -6.47 2.36
C ALA A 274 -0.43 -7.53 3.10
N TYR A 275 0.55 -8.09 2.43
CA TYR A 275 1.56 -8.96 3.01
C TYR A 275 2.82 -8.15 3.29
N VAL A 276 3.32 -8.15 4.50
CA VAL A 276 4.53 -7.40 4.89
C VAL A 276 5.58 -8.36 5.39
N ALA A 277 6.69 -8.48 4.67
CA ALA A 277 7.76 -9.43 4.96
C ALA A 277 9.12 -8.99 4.40
N PRO A 278 10.24 -9.38 5.01
CA PRO A 278 10.31 -9.84 6.40
C PRO A 278 10.04 -8.69 7.37
N ILE A 279 9.27 -8.94 8.41
CA ILE A 279 9.18 -7.97 9.49
C ILE A 279 10.38 -8.15 10.43
N ASN A 280 11.06 -7.04 10.65
CA ASN A 280 12.05 -6.95 11.69
C ASN A 280 11.44 -6.29 12.94
N VAL A 281 12.22 -6.31 13.96
CA VAL A 281 11.95 -5.82 15.27
C VAL A 281 11.51 -4.34 15.30
N VAL A 282 12.14 -3.48 14.49
CA VAL A 282 11.80 -2.07 14.43
C VAL A 282 10.41 -1.88 13.81
N PHE A 283 10.14 -2.58 12.71
CA PHE A 283 8.81 -2.57 12.11
C PHE A 283 7.75 -3.09 13.08
N TRP A 284 8.05 -4.17 13.80
CA TRP A 284 7.14 -4.72 14.80
C TRP A 284 6.78 -3.73 15.90
N ALA A 285 7.77 -2.97 16.38
CA ALA A 285 7.51 -1.92 17.38
C ALA A 285 6.60 -0.82 16.82
N ILE A 286 6.87 -0.33 15.60
CA ILE A 286 6.03 0.67 14.93
C ILE A 286 4.62 0.13 14.70
N TRP A 287 4.50 -1.09 14.16
CA TRP A 287 3.22 -1.74 13.89
C TRP A 287 2.39 -1.94 15.16
N SER A 288 3.04 -2.29 16.27
CA SER A 288 2.36 -2.47 17.56
C SER A 288 1.66 -1.21 18.05
N VAL A 289 2.17 -0.03 17.68
CA VAL A 289 1.54 1.27 17.96
C VAL A 289 0.47 1.58 16.91
N VAL A 290 0.81 1.45 15.63
CA VAL A 290 -0.10 1.76 14.51
C VAL A 290 -1.42 0.96 14.62
N ARG A 291 -1.35 -0.31 14.93
CA ARG A 291 -2.54 -1.18 15.08
C ARG A 291 -3.49 -0.78 16.23
N LEU A 292 -3.03 0.02 17.20
CA LEU A 292 -3.88 0.49 18.30
C LEU A 292 -4.79 1.64 17.87
N VAL A 293 -4.41 2.33 16.79
CA VAL A 293 -5.15 3.50 16.26
C VAL A 293 -5.89 3.17 14.97
N LEU A 294 -5.45 2.15 14.23
CA LEU A 294 -6.17 1.70 13.05
C LEU A 294 -7.37 0.82 13.42
N PRO A 295 -8.51 0.97 12.73
CA PRO A 295 -9.65 0.07 12.89
C PRO A 295 -9.26 -1.39 12.69
N SER A 296 -9.87 -2.28 13.47
CA SER A 296 -9.61 -3.73 13.40
C SER A 296 -9.77 -4.32 11.99
N ARG A 297 -10.72 -3.81 11.23
CA ARG A 297 -10.96 -4.21 9.83
C ARG A 297 -9.85 -3.79 8.86
N VAL A 298 -9.15 -2.67 9.13
CA VAL A 298 -7.96 -2.28 8.34
C VAL A 298 -6.80 -3.18 8.71
N THR A 299 -6.55 -3.36 10.01
CA THR A 299 -5.46 -4.24 10.48
C THR A 299 -5.66 -5.71 10.10
N ALA A 300 -6.90 -6.17 9.95
CA ALA A 300 -7.22 -7.52 9.47
C ALA A 300 -6.76 -7.79 8.02
N ARG A 301 -6.53 -6.75 7.22
CA ARG A 301 -6.01 -6.89 5.86
C ARG A 301 -4.50 -7.11 5.78
N PHE A 302 -3.80 -6.97 6.91
CA PHE A 302 -2.35 -7.12 6.97
C PHE A 302 -1.95 -8.50 7.48
N THR A 303 -1.17 -9.21 6.68
CA THR A 303 -0.47 -10.43 7.07
C THR A 303 1.01 -10.09 7.25
N LEU A 304 1.51 -10.29 8.47
CA LEU A 304 2.89 -9.98 8.84
C LEU A 304 3.70 -11.26 8.95
N LEU A 305 4.79 -11.37 8.20
CA LEU A 305 5.63 -12.58 8.16
C LEU A 305 7.06 -12.26 8.62
N SER A 306 7.63 -13.10 9.46
CA SER A 306 8.95 -12.95 10.06
C SER A 306 9.77 -14.25 10.02
N GLY A 307 11.06 -14.14 10.32
CA GLY A 307 11.99 -15.28 10.35
C GLY A 307 12.48 -15.68 8.95
N ASP A 308 13.43 -16.60 8.89
CA ASP A 308 14.12 -16.97 7.65
C ASP A 308 13.21 -17.68 6.64
N GLY A 309 12.14 -18.34 7.11
CA GLY A 309 11.17 -19.04 6.27
C GLY A 309 10.06 -18.19 5.67
N TRP A 310 10.08 -16.87 5.82
CA TRP A 310 8.98 -15.99 5.40
C TRP A 310 8.63 -16.11 3.91
N ARG A 311 9.63 -16.30 3.03
CA ARG A 311 9.40 -16.47 1.58
C ARG A 311 8.56 -17.70 1.28
N ALA A 312 8.94 -18.84 1.89
CA ALA A 312 8.20 -20.09 1.72
C ALA A 312 6.78 -19.97 2.29
N ALA A 313 6.64 -19.38 3.49
CA ALA A 313 5.34 -19.16 4.12
C ALA A 313 4.42 -18.26 3.27
N LEU A 314 4.95 -17.15 2.74
CA LEU A 314 4.19 -16.26 1.85
C LEU A 314 3.80 -16.95 0.55
N THR A 315 4.74 -17.67 -0.07
CA THR A 315 4.48 -18.40 -1.33
C THR A 315 3.42 -19.47 -1.13
N GLU A 316 3.44 -20.17 0.02
CA GLU A 316 2.45 -21.19 0.34
C GLU A 316 1.07 -20.58 0.58
N GLU A 317 0.97 -19.49 1.36
CA GLU A 317 -0.29 -18.79 1.57
C GLU A 317 -0.90 -18.28 0.26
N ILE A 318 -0.08 -17.75 -0.66
CA ILE A 318 -0.53 -17.35 -1.99
C ILE A 318 -0.96 -18.57 -2.81
N ARG A 319 -0.27 -19.70 -2.70
CA ARG A 319 -0.62 -20.94 -3.41
C ARG A 319 -1.97 -21.48 -2.95
N GLU A 320 -2.21 -21.51 -1.64
CA GLU A 320 -3.47 -21.94 -1.05
C GLU A 320 -4.64 -21.03 -1.45
N THR A 321 -4.38 -19.72 -1.54
CA THR A 321 -5.42 -18.71 -1.82
C THR A 321 -5.71 -18.57 -3.32
N CYS A 322 -4.68 -18.59 -4.18
CA CYS A 322 -4.79 -18.17 -5.59
C CYS A 322 -4.22 -19.18 -6.58
N GLY A 323 -3.72 -20.31 -6.09
CA GLY A 323 -3.19 -21.39 -6.91
C GLY A 323 -1.70 -21.24 -7.28
N SER A 324 -1.19 -22.29 -7.93
CA SER A 324 0.24 -22.44 -8.21
C SER A 324 0.80 -21.42 -9.19
N VAL A 325 0.00 -20.94 -10.14
CA VAL A 325 0.46 -19.98 -11.16
C VAL A 325 0.89 -18.67 -10.51
N VAL A 326 0.04 -18.11 -9.64
CA VAL A 326 0.36 -16.84 -8.94
C VAL A 326 1.54 -17.04 -7.99
N ALA A 327 1.56 -18.14 -7.22
CA ALA A 327 2.65 -18.46 -6.31
C ALA A 327 4.00 -18.58 -7.04
N SER A 328 4.03 -19.28 -8.21
CA SER A 328 5.23 -19.44 -9.02
C SER A 328 5.72 -18.13 -9.63
N ALA A 329 4.82 -17.20 -9.95
CA ALA A 329 5.20 -15.87 -10.42
C ALA A 329 5.74 -14.97 -9.31
N VAL A 330 5.24 -15.11 -8.08
CA VAL A 330 5.67 -14.30 -6.92
C VAL A 330 7.03 -14.76 -6.37
N ALA A 331 7.22 -16.07 -6.21
CA ALA A 331 8.39 -16.65 -5.55
C ALA A 331 9.75 -16.11 -6.02
N PRO A 332 10.05 -15.97 -7.33
CA PRO A 332 11.32 -15.44 -7.81
C PRO A 332 11.44 -13.91 -7.64
N ARG A 333 10.34 -13.20 -7.36
CA ARG A 333 10.31 -11.74 -7.28
C ARG A 333 10.47 -11.19 -5.86
N ILE A 334 10.37 -12.03 -4.84
CA ILE A 334 10.46 -11.63 -3.42
C ILE A 334 11.75 -12.14 -2.77
N GLY A 335 12.19 -11.44 -1.72
CA GLY A 335 13.39 -11.77 -0.96
C GLY A 335 14.69 -11.40 -1.67
N PRO A 336 15.84 -11.76 -1.11
CA PRO A 336 17.12 -11.50 -1.73
C PRO A 336 17.24 -12.25 -3.08
N VAL A 337 17.95 -11.61 -4.01
CA VAL A 337 18.37 -12.28 -5.26
C VAL A 337 19.39 -13.32 -4.84
N GLU A 338 19.10 -14.59 -5.15
CA GLU A 338 20.10 -15.64 -4.99
C GLU A 338 21.24 -15.34 -5.98
N GLU A 339 22.44 -15.16 -5.47
CA GLU A 339 23.62 -15.15 -6.33
C GLU A 339 23.62 -16.51 -7.02
N THR A 340 23.25 -16.53 -8.31
CA THR A 340 23.50 -17.68 -9.15
C THR A 340 25.00 -17.84 -9.10
N GLY A 341 25.43 -18.83 -8.31
CA GLY A 341 26.84 -19.09 -8.11
C GLY A 341 27.51 -19.11 -9.47
N SER A 342 28.49 -18.24 -9.63
CA SER A 342 29.40 -18.30 -10.76
C SER A 342 29.94 -19.73 -10.77
N VAL A 343 29.35 -20.56 -11.62
CA VAL A 343 29.95 -21.83 -11.96
C VAL A 343 31.24 -21.48 -12.67
N ALA A 344 32.32 -21.54 -11.90
CA ALA A 344 33.70 -21.38 -12.36
C ALA A 344 34.07 -22.57 -13.28
#